data_33b441e4835e16288bc4565b4e8bfb74
#
_entry.id   33b441e4835e16288bc4565b4e8bfb74
#
_cell.length_a   1.000
_cell.length_b   1.000
_cell.length_c   1.000
_cell.angle_alpha   90.00
_cell.angle_beta   90.00
_cell.angle_gamma   90.00
#
_symmetry.space_group_name_H-M   'P 1'
#
loop_
_entity.id
_entity.type
_entity.pdbx_description
1 polymer ?
#
loop_
_entity_poly.entity_id
_entity_poly.type
_entity_poly.pdbx_seq_one_letter_code
_entity_poly.pdbx_strand_id
1 'polypeptide(L)'
;ASSLMFLHQVGLTPVVVHGAGPQLAVALAGEGIDAEDYAQRSSPRALELVRRVFRQENLRLVDMLEELGARGRPIIGGVFEAALGSEGGDVPIVRVHVEAIESSIRAGSLPILASLGETASGQILDLGPDAATVALARQLGPFKIMFLRAAGGLRDECGDLLSAINLAEDYELLMAEPWMSAASRHKLALVHALLAELPRTSSVSITSPELLARELFTHKGSGTLIRRGERVLRHEGIDTVDRERLAELLTTAFGRAPIAGYFETKKFWRIYLADSYRAAAILTEEGPVPYLDKYAVTREAQGEGIGGSLWQRLARDNPSLFWRSRVDNPVNPWYFQRADGSFSKGDWTVFWYGVEGFDQIQACVERALAMPATLAAHSLGETE
;
A
#
# COMPACT_ATOMS: atom_id res chain seq x y z
N ALA A 1 19.55 -9.96 -2.96
CA ALA A 1 19.40 -11.15 -3.80
C ALA A 1 18.48 -12.18 -3.14
N SER A 2 18.75 -12.65 -1.90
CA SER A 2 17.98 -13.74 -1.24
C SER A 2 16.47 -13.48 -1.17
N SER A 3 16.04 -12.27 -0.83
CA SER A 3 14.61 -11.92 -0.83
C SER A 3 13.98 -11.99 -2.21
N LEU A 4 14.69 -11.57 -3.27
CA LEU A 4 14.21 -11.66 -4.65
C LEU A 4 14.09 -13.11 -5.13
N MET A 5 15.08 -13.93 -4.79
CA MET A 5 15.03 -15.37 -5.06
C MET A 5 13.84 -16.03 -4.38
N PHE A 6 13.60 -15.72 -3.09
CA PHE A 6 12.46 -16.23 -2.36
C PHE A 6 11.12 -15.81 -3.01
N LEU A 7 10.97 -14.52 -3.41
CA LEU A 7 9.78 -14.05 -4.12
C LEU A 7 9.54 -14.84 -5.41
N HIS A 8 10.59 -15.11 -6.16
CA HIS A 8 10.52 -15.90 -7.38
C HIS A 8 10.09 -17.34 -7.11
N GLN A 9 10.62 -17.97 -6.06
CA GLN A 9 10.27 -19.34 -5.69
C GLN A 9 8.80 -19.50 -5.26
N VAL A 10 8.19 -18.49 -4.65
CA VAL A 10 6.77 -18.51 -4.28
C VAL A 10 5.84 -18.10 -5.43
N GLY A 11 6.36 -17.99 -6.65
CA GLY A 11 5.59 -17.73 -7.86
C GLY A 11 5.32 -16.25 -8.17
N LEU A 12 5.98 -15.32 -7.46
CA LEU A 12 5.96 -13.92 -7.82
C LEU A 12 7.01 -13.62 -8.90
N THR A 13 6.73 -12.66 -9.74
CA THR A 13 7.62 -12.23 -10.84
C THR A 13 8.09 -10.78 -10.62
N PRO A 14 9.05 -10.56 -9.71
CA PRO A 14 9.56 -9.21 -9.48
C PRO A 14 10.36 -8.71 -10.70
N VAL A 15 10.11 -7.46 -11.06
CA VAL A 15 10.92 -6.69 -12.01
C VAL A 15 11.77 -5.72 -11.20
N VAL A 16 13.07 -5.80 -11.34
CA VAL A 16 14.00 -4.98 -10.57
C VAL A 16 14.51 -3.82 -11.40
N VAL A 17 14.35 -2.60 -10.89
CA VAL A 17 14.98 -1.39 -11.43
C VAL A 17 16.05 -0.93 -10.44
N HIS A 18 17.28 -0.76 -10.89
CA HIS A 18 18.37 -0.30 -10.04
C HIS A 18 19.05 0.95 -10.59
N GLY A 19 19.53 1.78 -9.68
CA GLY A 19 20.49 2.83 -9.94
C GLY A 19 21.92 2.38 -9.60
N ALA A 20 22.87 3.28 -9.74
CA ALA A 20 24.27 3.06 -9.37
C ALA A 20 24.85 4.26 -8.60
N GLY A 21 24.00 5.08 -7.98
CA GLY A 21 24.37 6.37 -7.39
C GLY A 21 25.64 6.37 -6.51
N PRO A 22 25.75 5.53 -5.46
CA PRO A 22 26.94 5.49 -4.62
C PRO A 22 28.20 5.05 -5.37
N GLN A 23 28.11 4.03 -6.20
CA GLN A 23 29.22 3.50 -7.00
C GLN A 23 29.63 4.50 -8.09
N LEU A 24 28.65 5.14 -8.70
CA LEU A 24 28.89 6.17 -9.71
C LEU A 24 29.58 7.40 -9.09
N ALA A 25 29.17 7.86 -7.91
CA ALA A 25 29.81 8.97 -7.21
C ALA A 25 31.30 8.66 -6.92
N VAL A 26 31.61 7.47 -6.45
CA VAL A 26 32.98 7.01 -6.21
C VAL A 26 33.78 6.98 -7.52
N ALA A 27 33.18 6.46 -8.60
CA ALA A 27 33.83 6.35 -9.88
C ALA A 27 34.11 7.73 -10.52
N LEU A 28 33.16 8.67 -10.45
CA LEU A 28 33.33 10.06 -10.92
C LEU A 28 34.48 10.76 -10.18
N ALA A 29 34.47 10.67 -8.84
CA ALA A 29 35.52 11.23 -8.01
C ALA A 29 36.91 10.62 -8.35
N GLY A 30 37.00 9.32 -8.59
CA GLY A 30 38.22 8.61 -8.98
C GLY A 30 38.75 9.03 -10.34
N GLU A 31 37.90 9.49 -11.25
CA GLU A 31 38.29 9.99 -12.59
C GLU A 31 38.46 11.53 -12.60
N GLY A 32 38.25 12.20 -11.47
CA GLY A 32 38.33 13.66 -11.37
C GLY A 32 37.23 14.40 -12.12
N ILE A 33 36.09 13.76 -12.32
CA ILE A 33 34.91 14.37 -12.94
C ILE A 33 34.05 14.91 -11.81
N ASP A 34 33.75 16.20 -11.81
CA ASP A 34 32.92 16.82 -10.78
C ASP A 34 31.42 16.58 -11.06
N ALA A 35 30.60 16.86 -10.02
CA ALA A 35 29.16 16.63 -10.10
C ALA A 35 28.47 17.60 -11.08
N GLU A 36 29.07 18.78 -11.32
CA GLU A 36 28.53 19.80 -12.22
C GLU A 36 28.73 19.37 -13.69
N ASP A 37 29.93 18.91 -14.03
CA ASP A 37 30.23 18.33 -15.36
C ASP A 37 29.33 17.13 -15.67
N TYR A 38 29.07 16.30 -14.67
CA TYR A 38 28.16 15.18 -14.81
C TYR A 38 26.69 15.65 -14.99
N ALA A 39 26.24 16.62 -14.20
CA ALA A 39 24.88 17.17 -14.28
C ALA A 39 24.58 17.82 -15.64
N GLN A 40 25.57 18.46 -16.25
CA GLN A 40 25.47 19.04 -17.60
C GLN A 40 25.39 18.00 -18.73
N ARG A 41 25.68 16.71 -18.45
CA ARG A 41 25.58 15.58 -19.39
C ARG A 41 26.39 15.81 -20.70
N SER A 42 27.38 16.68 -20.65
CA SER A 42 28.14 17.15 -21.84
C SER A 42 29.47 16.40 -22.05
N SER A 43 29.97 15.72 -21.01
CA SER A 43 31.26 15.01 -21.09
C SER A 43 31.12 13.58 -21.62
N PRO A 44 31.67 13.25 -22.81
CA PRO A 44 31.67 11.87 -23.32
C PRO A 44 32.34 10.88 -22.38
N ARG A 45 33.37 11.34 -21.62
CA ARG A 45 34.09 10.53 -20.63
C ARG A 45 33.16 10.18 -19.43
N ALA A 46 32.34 11.13 -18.97
CA ALA A 46 31.36 10.88 -17.92
C ALA A 46 30.28 9.88 -18.38
N LEU A 47 29.78 10.01 -19.61
CA LEU A 47 28.77 9.08 -20.17
C LEU A 47 29.30 7.65 -20.32
N GLU A 48 30.59 7.50 -20.74
CA GLU A 48 31.21 6.18 -20.80
C GLU A 48 31.38 5.56 -19.42
N LEU A 49 31.76 6.37 -18.44
CA LEU A 49 31.87 5.94 -17.04
C LEU A 49 30.50 5.47 -16.47
N VAL A 50 29.45 6.22 -16.74
CA VAL A 50 28.07 5.84 -16.38
C VAL A 50 27.71 4.47 -16.94
N ARG A 51 27.89 4.27 -18.25
CA ARG A 51 27.66 2.98 -18.92
C ARG A 51 28.41 1.83 -18.25
N ARG A 52 29.67 2.05 -17.94
CA ARG A 52 30.55 1.05 -17.31
C ARG A 52 30.05 0.68 -15.91
N VAL A 53 29.81 1.66 -15.06
CA VAL A 53 29.37 1.45 -13.68
C VAL A 53 27.99 0.76 -13.63
N PHE A 54 27.01 1.24 -14.39
CA PHE A 54 25.69 0.61 -14.42
C PHE A 54 25.74 -0.84 -14.92
N ARG A 55 26.57 -1.13 -15.93
CA ARG A 55 26.78 -2.50 -16.42
C ARG A 55 27.34 -3.39 -15.31
N GLN A 56 28.37 -2.91 -14.60
CA GLN A 56 29.00 -3.65 -13.52
C GLN A 56 28.02 -3.97 -12.41
N GLU A 57 27.24 -2.99 -11.93
CA GLU A 57 26.25 -3.20 -10.88
C GLU A 57 25.10 -4.10 -11.33
N ASN A 58 24.66 -4.00 -12.59
CA ASN A 58 23.64 -4.89 -13.14
C ASN A 58 24.10 -6.34 -13.14
N LEU A 59 25.29 -6.62 -13.69
CA LEU A 59 25.86 -7.97 -13.73
C LEU A 59 26.13 -8.51 -12.33
N ARG A 60 26.61 -7.67 -11.39
CA ARG A 60 26.80 -8.08 -10.00
C ARG A 60 25.49 -8.56 -9.35
N LEU A 61 24.37 -7.88 -9.60
CA LEU A 61 23.06 -8.32 -9.11
C LEU A 61 22.62 -9.64 -9.74
N VAL A 62 22.89 -9.81 -11.04
CA VAL A 62 22.60 -11.06 -11.77
C VAL A 62 23.42 -12.21 -11.20
N ASP A 63 24.74 -12.04 -11.06
CA ASP A 63 25.65 -13.07 -10.51
C ASP A 63 25.19 -13.51 -9.10
N MET A 64 24.86 -12.55 -8.24
CA MET A 64 24.33 -12.84 -6.89
C MET A 64 23.01 -13.62 -6.91
N LEU A 65 22.16 -13.45 -7.91
CA LEU A 65 20.92 -14.22 -8.06
C LEU A 65 21.20 -15.62 -8.60
N GLU A 66 22.13 -15.74 -9.56
CA GLU A 66 22.54 -17.03 -10.12
C GLU A 66 23.26 -17.92 -9.11
N GLU A 67 24.10 -17.36 -8.24
CA GLU A 67 24.68 -18.05 -7.09
C GLU A 67 23.62 -18.65 -6.14
N LEU A 68 22.45 -18.02 -6.05
CA LEU A 68 21.31 -18.51 -5.27
C LEU A 68 20.38 -19.43 -6.06
N GLY A 69 20.68 -19.70 -7.35
CA GLY A 69 19.88 -20.55 -8.22
C GLY A 69 18.71 -19.88 -8.91
N ALA A 70 18.62 -18.54 -8.89
CA ALA A 70 17.63 -17.79 -9.65
C ALA A 70 18.24 -17.29 -10.97
N ARG A 71 17.46 -17.36 -12.06
CA ARG A 71 17.90 -16.87 -13.38
C ARG A 71 17.73 -15.36 -13.48
N GLY A 72 18.78 -14.59 -13.28
CA GLY A 72 18.82 -13.16 -13.56
C GLY A 72 18.88 -12.86 -15.05
N ARG A 73 18.09 -11.92 -15.56
CA ARG A 73 18.20 -11.41 -16.93
C ARG A 73 18.70 -9.97 -16.91
N PRO A 74 19.95 -9.71 -17.29
CA PRO A 74 20.48 -8.35 -17.35
C PRO A 74 19.82 -7.56 -18.50
N ILE A 75 19.30 -6.37 -18.21
CA ILE A 75 18.71 -5.44 -19.17
C ILE A 75 19.31 -4.06 -18.88
N ILE A 76 20.34 -3.69 -19.66
CA ILE A 76 21.14 -2.49 -19.42
C ILE A 76 20.65 -1.31 -20.27
N GLY A 77 19.94 -1.56 -21.36
CA GLY A 77 19.40 -0.53 -22.26
C GLY A 77 18.24 -1.05 -23.10
N GLY A 78 17.69 -0.19 -23.96
CA GLY A 78 16.60 -0.55 -24.86
C GLY A 78 15.21 -0.61 -24.22
N VAL A 79 15.07 -0.23 -22.96
CA VAL A 79 13.76 -0.14 -22.25
C VAL A 79 13.23 1.28 -22.24
N PHE A 80 14.07 2.25 -21.92
CA PHE A 80 13.65 3.63 -21.77
C PHE A 80 14.17 4.50 -22.93
N GLU A 81 13.25 5.03 -23.72
CA GLU A 81 13.53 6.08 -24.70
C GLU A 81 13.41 7.43 -23.99
N ALA A 82 14.45 8.24 -24.07
CA ALA A 82 14.54 9.50 -23.35
C ALA A 82 14.80 10.67 -24.29
N ALA A 83 14.42 11.87 -23.87
CA ALA A 83 14.79 13.11 -24.54
C ALA A 83 15.82 13.88 -23.70
N LEU A 84 16.62 14.73 -24.37
CA LEU A 84 17.45 15.70 -23.65
C LEU A 84 16.53 16.71 -22.94
N GLY A 85 16.60 16.74 -21.61
CA GLY A 85 15.94 17.74 -20.80
C GLY A 85 16.69 19.07 -20.80
N SER A 86 16.16 20.08 -20.07
CA SER A 86 16.90 21.30 -19.76
C SER A 86 18.13 20.97 -18.89
N GLU A 87 19.16 21.79 -19.00
CA GLU A 87 20.36 21.65 -18.16
C GLU A 87 20.02 21.60 -16.68
N GLY A 88 20.48 20.55 -15.99
CA GLY A 88 20.23 20.33 -14.56
C GLY A 88 18.82 19.86 -14.20
N GLY A 89 17.92 19.69 -15.16
CA GLY A 89 16.54 19.19 -14.94
C GLY A 89 16.40 17.68 -15.06
N ASP A 90 15.20 17.16 -14.77
CA ASP A 90 14.86 15.77 -14.97
C ASP A 90 14.96 15.39 -16.44
N VAL A 91 15.34 14.13 -16.70
CA VAL A 91 15.41 13.55 -18.06
C VAL A 91 14.00 13.09 -18.45
N PRO A 92 13.36 13.71 -19.46
CA PRO A 92 12.05 13.25 -19.90
C PRO A 92 12.12 11.84 -20.50
N ILE A 93 11.32 10.91 -19.98
CA ILE A 93 11.13 9.58 -20.55
C ILE A 93 9.99 9.67 -21.55
N VAL A 94 10.29 9.42 -22.82
CA VAL A 94 9.35 9.57 -23.95
C VAL A 94 8.54 8.29 -24.15
N ARG A 95 9.19 7.14 -24.01
CA ARG A 95 8.57 5.83 -24.22
C ARG A 95 9.25 4.76 -23.36
N VAL A 96 8.48 3.73 -23.01
CA VAL A 96 8.96 2.53 -22.31
C VAL A 96 8.64 1.31 -23.15
N HIS A 97 9.66 0.51 -23.45
CA HIS A 97 9.58 -0.72 -24.22
C HIS A 97 9.60 -1.92 -23.28
N VAL A 98 8.49 -2.66 -23.17
CA VAL A 98 8.31 -3.73 -22.19
C VAL A 98 8.59 -5.14 -22.74
N GLU A 99 8.82 -5.30 -24.04
CA GLU A 99 8.91 -6.58 -24.72
C GLU A 99 10.05 -7.47 -24.17
N ALA A 100 11.20 -6.86 -23.85
CA ALA A 100 12.33 -7.57 -23.26
C ALA A 100 12.02 -8.05 -21.82
N ILE A 101 11.26 -7.26 -21.07
CA ILE A 101 10.81 -7.58 -19.69
C ILE A 101 9.83 -8.75 -19.74
N GLU A 102 8.78 -8.64 -20.55
CA GLU A 102 7.77 -9.68 -20.71
C GLU A 102 8.36 -11.00 -21.22
N SER A 103 9.27 -10.92 -22.19
CA SER A 103 9.98 -12.09 -22.69
C SER A 103 10.81 -12.77 -21.60
N SER A 104 11.48 -11.99 -20.75
CA SER A 104 12.24 -12.51 -19.61
C SER A 104 11.35 -13.22 -18.59
N ILE A 105 10.20 -12.60 -18.26
CA ILE A 105 9.20 -13.17 -17.34
C ILE A 105 8.66 -14.49 -17.91
N ARG A 106 8.25 -14.52 -19.20
CA ARG A 106 7.76 -15.75 -19.85
C ARG A 106 8.81 -16.87 -19.87
N ALA A 107 10.10 -16.50 -19.92
CA ALA A 107 11.21 -17.45 -19.84
C ALA A 107 11.53 -17.93 -18.40
N GLY A 108 10.78 -17.45 -17.38
CA GLY A 108 11.03 -17.78 -15.98
C GLY A 108 12.29 -17.10 -15.42
N SER A 109 12.69 -15.95 -15.98
CA SER A 109 13.84 -15.20 -15.53
C SER A 109 13.41 -13.91 -14.82
N LEU A 110 14.25 -13.43 -13.89
CA LEU A 110 14.08 -12.15 -13.20
C LEU A 110 14.70 -11.01 -14.02
N PRO A 111 13.91 -10.08 -14.59
CA PRO A 111 14.45 -8.94 -15.31
C PRO A 111 15.13 -7.96 -14.33
N ILE A 112 16.40 -7.64 -14.57
CA ILE A 112 17.20 -6.70 -13.80
C ILE A 112 17.54 -5.52 -14.70
N LEU A 113 16.88 -4.39 -14.49
CA LEU A 113 16.92 -3.22 -15.34
C LEU A 113 17.84 -2.14 -14.76
N ALA A 114 18.75 -1.62 -15.57
CA ALA A 114 19.43 -0.38 -15.25
C ALA A 114 18.50 0.83 -15.51
N SER A 115 18.53 1.85 -14.64
CA SER A 115 17.76 3.09 -14.85
C SER A 115 18.42 4.02 -15.89
N LEU A 116 18.77 3.45 -17.03
CA LEU A 116 19.39 4.18 -18.16
C LEU A 116 18.38 4.36 -19.28
N GLY A 117 18.31 5.58 -19.80
CA GLY A 117 17.55 5.91 -21.01
C GLY A 117 18.47 6.13 -22.21
N GLU A 118 17.92 5.97 -23.40
CA GLU A 118 18.59 6.21 -24.64
C GLU A 118 17.86 7.26 -25.47
N THR A 119 18.56 8.27 -25.93
CA THR A 119 17.99 9.27 -26.86
C THR A 119 17.89 8.74 -28.27
N ALA A 120 17.13 9.39 -29.14
CA ALA A 120 17.03 9.06 -30.55
C ALA A 120 18.41 9.13 -31.28
N SER A 121 19.37 9.88 -30.72
CA SER A 121 20.76 9.94 -31.23
C SER A 121 21.68 8.85 -30.65
N GLY A 122 21.18 7.96 -29.80
CA GLY A 122 21.97 6.89 -29.18
C GLY A 122 22.75 7.34 -27.92
N GLN A 123 22.52 8.55 -27.42
CA GLN A 123 23.14 9.02 -26.19
C GLN A 123 22.49 8.34 -24.99
N ILE A 124 23.31 7.83 -24.07
CA ILE A 124 22.80 7.21 -22.80
C ILE A 124 22.71 8.26 -21.71
N LEU A 125 21.60 8.25 -21.01
CA LEU A 125 21.28 9.16 -19.91
C LEU A 125 20.91 8.38 -18.64
N ASP A 126 21.42 8.81 -17.49
CA ASP A 126 20.95 8.34 -16.20
C ASP A 126 19.58 9.01 -15.90
N LEU A 127 18.55 8.19 -15.77
CA LEU A 127 17.18 8.64 -15.50
C LEU A 127 16.91 8.78 -13.99
N GLY A 128 17.77 8.18 -13.18
CA GLY A 128 17.48 7.90 -11.77
C GLY A 128 16.48 6.74 -11.59
N PRO A 129 16.68 5.91 -10.56
CA PRO A 129 15.85 4.72 -10.36
C PRO A 129 14.38 5.03 -10.07
N ASP A 130 14.09 6.18 -9.46
CA ASP A 130 12.72 6.59 -9.13
C ASP A 130 11.92 6.94 -10.39
N ALA A 131 12.47 7.78 -11.27
CA ALA A 131 11.80 8.18 -12.51
C ALA A 131 11.62 6.98 -13.46
N ALA A 132 12.64 6.14 -13.59
CA ALA A 132 12.58 4.90 -14.36
C ALA A 132 11.49 3.94 -13.82
N THR A 133 11.40 3.79 -12.48
CA THR A 133 10.35 2.96 -11.83
C THR A 133 8.98 3.51 -12.10
N VAL A 134 8.77 4.81 -11.99
CA VAL A 134 7.47 5.45 -12.24
C VAL A 134 7.04 5.26 -13.70
N ALA A 135 7.93 5.51 -14.66
CA ALA A 135 7.62 5.32 -16.07
C ALA A 135 7.29 3.85 -16.40
N LEU A 136 8.06 2.91 -15.86
CA LEU A 136 7.80 1.49 -16.03
C LEU A 136 6.49 1.05 -15.37
N ALA A 137 6.20 1.53 -14.17
CA ALA A 137 4.98 1.19 -13.45
C ALA A 137 3.72 1.67 -14.18
N ARG A 138 3.75 2.85 -14.80
CA ARG A 138 2.66 3.34 -15.65
C ARG A 138 2.36 2.39 -16.81
N GLN A 139 3.40 1.81 -17.40
CA GLN A 139 3.25 0.90 -18.53
C GLN A 139 2.80 -0.51 -18.12
N LEU A 140 3.31 -1.02 -17.00
CA LEU A 140 3.03 -2.39 -16.54
C LEU A 140 1.78 -2.51 -15.66
N GLY A 141 1.31 -1.43 -15.03
CA GLY A 141 0.19 -1.44 -14.09
C GLY A 141 0.36 -2.42 -12.91
N PRO A 142 1.50 -2.44 -12.20
CA PRO A 142 1.79 -3.46 -11.21
C PRO A 142 0.85 -3.37 -10.00
N PHE A 143 0.56 -4.52 -9.40
CA PHE A 143 -0.20 -4.59 -8.16
C PHE A 143 0.58 -4.01 -6.96
N LYS A 144 1.89 -4.21 -6.92
CA LYS A 144 2.75 -3.75 -5.84
C LYS A 144 4.05 -3.15 -6.37
N ILE A 145 4.42 -1.98 -5.84
CA ILE A 145 5.69 -1.31 -6.12
C ILE A 145 6.46 -1.20 -4.81
N MET A 146 7.76 -1.54 -4.84
CA MET A 146 8.62 -1.51 -3.66
C MET A 146 9.78 -0.56 -3.89
N PHE A 147 9.84 0.54 -3.13
CA PHE A 147 11.03 1.39 -3.07
C PHE A 147 11.94 0.93 -1.92
N LEU A 148 13.14 0.50 -2.26
CA LEU A 148 14.12 0.01 -1.29
C LEU A 148 15.09 1.14 -0.91
N ARG A 149 15.16 1.45 0.38
CA ARG A 149 16.04 2.49 0.95
C ARG A 149 16.75 1.94 2.19
N ALA A 150 18.02 2.32 2.39
CA ALA A 150 18.76 1.92 3.59
C ALA A 150 18.07 2.39 4.88
N ALA A 151 17.47 3.58 4.87
CA ALA A 151 16.70 4.11 6.01
C ALA A 151 15.34 3.42 6.24
N GLY A 152 14.91 2.54 5.33
CA GLY A 152 13.60 1.89 5.39
C GLY A 152 12.45 2.84 5.08
N GLY A 153 11.30 2.64 5.76
CA GLY A 153 10.09 3.42 5.57
C GLY A 153 10.17 4.87 6.08
N LEU A 154 9.07 5.59 5.92
CA LEU A 154 8.93 6.96 6.40
C LEU A 154 8.73 6.96 7.93
N ARG A 155 9.27 7.97 8.60
CA ARG A 155 9.19 8.12 10.06
C ARG A 155 8.60 9.47 10.41
N ASP A 156 7.88 9.51 11.53
CA ASP A 156 7.34 10.74 12.12
C ASP A 156 8.40 11.54 12.92
N GLU A 157 7.96 12.58 13.62
CA GLU A 157 8.83 13.45 14.42
C GLU A 157 9.49 12.73 15.61
N CYS A 158 8.86 11.69 16.14
CA CYS A 158 9.38 10.85 17.23
C CYS A 158 10.35 9.78 16.73
N GLY A 159 10.50 9.62 15.41
CA GLY A 159 11.27 8.57 14.78
C GLY A 159 10.52 7.25 14.63
N ASP A 160 9.22 7.22 14.94
CA ASP A 160 8.37 6.05 14.80
C ASP A 160 7.98 5.81 13.33
N LEU A 161 7.88 4.54 12.94
CA LEU A 161 7.55 4.16 11.58
C LEU A 161 6.09 4.47 11.25
N LEU A 162 5.87 5.26 10.20
CA LEU A 162 4.55 5.42 9.59
C LEU A 162 4.22 4.14 8.81
N SER A 163 3.57 3.19 9.45
CA SER A 163 3.33 1.86 8.90
C SER A 163 2.38 1.85 7.69
N ALA A 164 1.43 2.79 7.63
CA ALA A 164 0.50 2.93 6.53
C ALA A 164 0.12 4.40 6.30
N ILE A 165 -0.04 4.77 5.03
CA ILE A 165 -0.49 6.10 4.59
C ILE A 165 -1.66 5.91 3.62
N ASN A 166 -2.80 6.55 3.95
CA ASN A 166 -3.93 6.73 3.07
C ASN A 166 -3.82 8.11 2.40
N LEU A 167 -3.41 8.15 1.13
CA LEU A 167 -3.15 9.42 0.44
C LEU A 167 -4.37 10.34 0.39
N ALA A 168 -5.58 9.80 0.35
CA ALA A 168 -6.80 10.62 0.32
C ALA A 168 -7.03 11.41 1.62
N GLU A 169 -6.48 10.96 2.74
CA GLU A 169 -6.60 11.62 4.05
C GLU A 169 -5.31 12.27 4.51
N ASP A 170 -4.17 11.58 4.31
CA ASP A 170 -2.92 11.90 4.98
C ASP A 170 -1.99 12.78 4.13
N TYR A 171 -2.19 12.85 2.79
CA TYR A 171 -1.24 13.51 1.89
C TYR A 171 -1.00 14.99 2.24
N GLU A 172 -2.05 15.78 2.30
CA GLU A 172 -1.94 17.22 2.59
C GLU A 172 -1.40 17.48 4.00
N LEU A 173 -1.81 16.67 4.98
CA LEU A 173 -1.34 16.77 6.35
C LEU A 173 0.16 16.49 6.43
N LEU A 174 0.62 15.38 5.86
CA LEU A 174 2.02 15.00 5.85
C LEU A 174 2.90 16.00 5.08
N MET A 175 2.40 16.53 3.96
CA MET A 175 3.14 17.54 3.17
C MET A 175 3.33 18.86 3.92
N ALA A 176 2.42 19.19 4.85
CA ALA A 176 2.51 20.39 5.69
C ALA A 176 3.42 20.22 6.93
N GLU A 177 3.76 18.98 7.31
CA GLU A 177 4.50 18.68 8.52
C GLU A 177 5.94 19.21 8.50
N PRO A 178 6.39 20.03 9.49
CA PRO A 178 7.72 20.61 9.50
C PRO A 178 8.86 19.59 9.58
N TRP A 179 8.61 18.47 10.27
CA TRP A 179 9.59 17.39 10.47
C TRP A 179 9.85 16.56 9.20
N MET A 180 8.96 16.61 8.20
CA MET A 180 9.14 15.84 6.98
C MET A 180 10.26 16.43 6.11
N SER A 181 11.30 15.64 5.84
CA SER A 181 12.43 16.07 5.01
C SER A 181 12.01 16.35 3.56
N ALA A 182 12.75 17.21 2.87
CA ALA A 182 12.53 17.50 1.46
C ALA A 182 12.54 16.22 0.60
N ALA A 183 13.45 15.28 0.88
CA ALA A 183 13.52 14.00 0.18
C ALA A 183 12.28 13.11 0.43
N SER A 184 11.72 13.13 1.65
CA SER A 184 10.50 12.39 1.97
C SER A 184 9.27 13.01 1.32
N ARG A 185 9.18 14.36 1.30
CA ARG A 185 8.11 15.09 0.58
C ARG A 185 8.16 14.79 -0.91
N HIS A 186 9.34 14.88 -1.51
CA HIS A 186 9.52 14.56 -2.93
C HIS A 186 9.07 13.13 -3.25
N LYS A 187 9.48 12.15 -2.43
CA LYS A 187 9.07 10.75 -2.59
C LYS A 187 7.56 10.57 -2.43
N LEU A 188 6.94 11.20 -1.44
CA LEU A 188 5.50 11.11 -1.22
C LEU A 188 4.71 11.76 -2.38
N ALA A 189 5.16 12.90 -2.89
CA ALA A 189 4.57 13.55 -4.05
C ALA A 189 4.65 12.68 -5.32
N LEU A 190 5.81 12.05 -5.56
CA LEU A 190 6.01 11.12 -6.66
C LEU A 190 5.09 9.90 -6.56
N VAL A 191 4.96 9.32 -5.37
CA VAL A 191 4.07 8.18 -5.13
C VAL A 191 2.60 8.59 -5.27
N HIS A 192 2.22 9.77 -4.79
CA HIS A 192 0.86 10.31 -4.93
C HIS A 192 0.48 10.46 -6.41
N ALA A 193 1.33 11.11 -7.21
CA ALA A 193 1.11 11.26 -8.65
C ALA A 193 1.01 9.89 -9.36
N LEU A 194 1.91 8.96 -9.02
CA LEU A 194 1.93 7.62 -9.62
C LEU A 194 0.65 6.85 -9.30
N LEU A 195 0.26 6.76 -8.03
CA LEU A 195 -0.94 6.03 -7.62
C LEU A 195 -2.24 6.66 -8.16
N ALA A 196 -2.24 7.96 -8.49
CA ALA A 196 -3.39 8.59 -9.14
C ALA A 196 -3.68 8.01 -10.53
N GLU A 197 -2.66 7.56 -11.24
CA GLU A 197 -2.75 7.02 -12.61
C GLU A 197 -2.91 5.49 -12.66
N LEU A 198 -2.44 4.77 -11.63
CA LEU A 198 -2.48 3.31 -11.59
C LEU A 198 -3.86 2.75 -11.19
N PRO A 199 -4.12 1.45 -11.37
CA PRO A 199 -5.32 0.81 -10.83
C PRO A 199 -5.47 1.05 -9.32
N ARG A 200 -6.71 1.12 -8.83
CA ARG A 200 -7.00 1.36 -7.40
C ARG A 200 -6.42 0.29 -6.47
N THR A 201 -6.23 -0.92 -6.98
CA THR A 201 -5.62 -2.04 -6.28
C THR A 201 -4.10 -1.92 -6.16
N SER A 202 -3.46 -1.04 -6.93
CA SER A 202 -2.02 -0.80 -6.85
C SER A 202 -1.65 -0.15 -5.53
N SER A 203 -0.49 -0.53 -5.02
CA SER A 203 0.06 0.01 -3.77
C SER A 203 1.57 0.19 -3.88
N VAL A 204 2.10 1.11 -3.10
CA VAL A 204 3.53 1.34 -2.95
C VAL A 204 3.95 1.00 -1.53
N SER A 205 5.09 0.34 -1.36
CA SER A 205 5.75 0.23 -0.07
C SER A 205 7.15 0.80 -0.13
N ILE A 206 7.56 1.47 0.94
CA ILE A 206 8.93 1.96 1.15
C ILE A 206 9.50 1.15 2.31
N THR A 207 10.58 0.40 2.07
CA THR A 207 11.19 -0.48 3.08
C THR A 207 12.69 -0.59 2.87
N SER A 208 13.39 -1.35 3.72
CA SER A 208 14.80 -1.67 3.49
C SER A 208 14.96 -3.00 2.74
N PRO A 209 16.09 -3.22 2.04
CA PRO A 209 16.35 -4.48 1.34
C PRO A 209 16.27 -5.71 2.23
N GLU A 210 16.70 -5.61 3.49
CA GLU A 210 16.71 -6.69 4.48
C GLU A 210 15.29 -7.08 4.91
N LEU A 211 14.37 -6.12 4.88
CA LEU A 211 12.99 -6.28 5.33
C LEU A 211 12.00 -6.57 4.19
N LEU A 212 12.48 -6.67 2.95
CA LEU A 212 11.63 -6.83 1.75
C LEU A 212 10.67 -8.03 1.86
N ALA A 213 11.17 -9.20 2.24
CA ALA A 213 10.32 -10.38 2.40
C ALA A 213 9.30 -10.20 3.54
N ARG A 214 9.74 -9.63 4.67
CA ARG A 214 8.86 -9.36 5.80
C ARG A 214 7.75 -8.37 5.44
N GLU A 215 8.05 -7.32 4.66
CA GLU A 215 7.07 -6.34 4.19
C GLU A 215 5.98 -6.99 3.34
N LEU A 216 6.32 -7.99 2.53
CA LEU A 216 5.37 -8.64 1.64
C LEU A 216 4.52 -9.73 2.32
N PHE A 217 5.07 -10.44 3.30
CA PHE A 217 4.45 -11.65 3.85
C PHE A 217 3.96 -11.52 5.29
N THR A 218 4.04 -10.34 5.91
CA THR A 218 3.50 -10.12 7.26
C THR A 218 2.38 -9.09 7.26
N HIS A 219 1.37 -9.31 8.10
CA HIS A 219 0.22 -8.40 8.21
C HIS A 219 0.60 -7.00 8.73
N LYS A 220 1.61 -6.91 9.60
CA LYS A 220 2.07 -5.62 10.14
C LYS A 220 2.99 -4.88 9.19
N GLY A 221 3.57 -5.59 8.20
CA GLY A 221 4.62 -5.03 7.37
C GLY A 221 5.89 -4.70 8.16
N SER A 222 6.84 -4.07 7.52
CA SER A 222 8.09 -3.58 8.12
C SER A 222 8.58 -2.29 7.48
N GLY A 223 7.75 -1.71 6.63
CA GLY A 223 7.96 -0.46 5.93
C GLY A 223 6.74 0.44 6.01
N THR A 224 6.69 1.43 5.14
CA THR A 224 5.53 2.30 4.96
C THR A 224 4.72 1.85 3.76
N LEU A 225 3.53 1.33 3.99
CA LEU A 225 2.58 0.98 2.94
C LEU A 225 1.77 2.21 2.55
N ILE A 226 1.81 2.59 1.28
CA ILE A 226 1.11 3.75 0.74
C ILE A 226 0.05 3.28 -0.25
N ARG A 227 -1.18 3.74 -0.09
CA ARG A 227 -2.30 3.46 -0.98
C ARG A 227 -3.00 4.74 -1.36
N ARG A 228 -3.67 4.74 -2.53
CA ARG A 228 -4.54 5.84 -2.91
C ARG A 228 -5.58 6.09 -1.82
N GLY A 229 -6.21 5.03 -1.32
CA GLY A 229 -7.23 5.08 -0.29
C GLY A 229 -8.48 5.82 -0.72
N GLU A 230 -9.31 6.11 0.25
CA GLU A 230 -10.49 6.97 0.15
C GLU A 230 -10.62 7.78 1.44
N ARG A 231 -11.29 8.91 1.37
CA ARG A 231 -11.70 9.65 2.57
C ARG A 231 -12.71 8.84 3.35
N VAL A 232 -12.50 8.79 4.65
CA VAL A 232 -13.47 8.24 5.60
C VAL A 232 -14.09 9.41 6.35
N LEU A 233 -15.35 9.71 6.03
CA LEU A 233 -16.13 10.75 6.68
C LEU A 233 -16.72 10.21 7.97
N ARG A 234 -16.69 11.01 9.04
CA ARG A 234 -17.35 10.74 10.30
C ARG A 234 -18.63 11.55 10.37
N HIS A 235 -19.73 10.86 10.58
CA HIS A 235 -21.06 11.43 10.77
C HIS A 235 -21.50 11.22 12.23
N GLU A 236 -22.04 12.26 12.85
CA GLU A 236 -22.62 12.19 14.20
C GLU A 236 -24.11 11.79 14.07
N GLY A 237 -24.36 10.49 13.99
CA GLY A 237 -25.70 9.93 13.78
C GLY A 237 -26.01 9.66 12.30
N ILE A 238 -27.28 9.37 12.02
CA ILE A 238 -27.78 8.92 10.71
C ILE A 238 -28.32 10.05 9.82
N ASP A 239 -28.57 11.24 10.37
CA ASP A 239 -29.33 12.29 9.68
C ASP A 239 -28.58 12.93 8.51
N THR A 240 -27.24 12.86 8.51
CA THR A 240 -26.38 13.39 7.44
C THR A 240 -25.94 12.31 6.44
N VAL A 241 -26.45 11.08 6.58
CA VAL A 241 -26.09 9.94 5.74
C VAL A 241 -27.24 9.60 4.81
N ASP A 242 -26.91 9.33 3.55
CA ASP A 242 -27.87 8.77 2.60
C ASP A 242 -28.22 7.34 2.99
N ARG A 243 -29.43 7.16 3.54
CA ARG A 243 -29.90 5.89 4.10
C ARG A 243 -30.09 4.81 3.03
N GLU A 244 -30.49 5.20 1.83
CA GLU A 244 -30.70 4.25 0.72
C GLU A 244 -29.36 3.68 0.26
N ARG A 245 -28.37 4.52 0.01
CA ARG A 245 -27.00 4.09 -0.33
C ARG A 245 -26.36 3.29 0.79
N LEU A 246 -26.58 3.66 2.06
CA LEU A 246 -26.07 2.90 3.20
C LEU A 246 -26.73 1.51 3.29
N ALA A 247 -28.04 1.41 3.05
CA ALA A 247 -28.74 0.13 2.99
C ALA A 247 -28.23 -0.78 1.87
N GLU A 248 -27.96 -0.20 0.70
CA GLU A 248 -27.37 -0.89 -0.44
C GLU A 248 -25.98 -1.41 -0.11
N LEU A 249 -25.11 -0.57 0.48
CA LEU A 249 -23.79 -0.98 0.97
C LEU A 249 -23.88 -2.17 1.93
N LEU A 250 -24.76 -2.07 2.95
CA LEU A 250 -24.93 -3.15 3.93
C LEU A 250 -25.41 -4.43 3.27
N THR A 251 -26.37 -4.32 2.35
CA THR A 251 -26.91 -5.47 1.61
C THR A 251 -25.82 -6.14 0.77
N THR A 252 -25.04 -5.36 0.04
CA THR A 252 -23.93 -5.85 -0.79
C THR A 252 -22.84 -6.51 0.04
N ALA A 253 -22.45 -5.88 1.16
CA ALA A 253 -21.35 -6.37 2.01
C ALA A 253 -21.73 -7.64 2.79
N PHE A 254 -22.99 -7.75 3.26
CA PHE A 254 -23.43 -8.89 4.06
C PHE A 254 -24.23 -9.94 3.29
N GLY A 255 -24.59 -9.67 2.01
CA GLY A 255 -25.48 -10.52 1.23
C GLY A 255 -26.91 -10.58 1.76
N ARG A 256 -27.29 -9.68 2.68
CA ARG A 256 -28.58 -9.62 3.34
C ARG A 256 -28.92 -8.17 3.69
N ALA A 257 -30.15 -7.76 3.42
CA ALA A 257 -30.63 -6.43 3.75
C ALA A 257 -30.74 -6.22 5.28
N PRO A 258 -30.60 -4.99 5.77
CA PRO A 258 -31.04 -4.63 7.11
C PRO A 258 -32.54 -4.97 7.31
N ILE A 259 -32.92 -5.32 8.55
CA ILE A 259 -34.35 -5.53 8.87
C ILE A 259 -35.15 -4.24 8.67
N ALA A 260 -36.47 -4.39 8.42
CA ALA A 260 -37.38 -3.26 8.39
C ALA A 260 -37.30 -2.46 9.71
N GLY A 261 -37.27 -1.13 9.60
CA GLY A 261 -37.15 -0.25 10.75
C GLY A 261 -35.75 -0.16 11.39
N TYR A 262 -34.71 -0.71 10.74
CA TYR A 262 -33.34 -0.66 11.26
C TYR A 262 -32.87 0.78 11.47
N PHE A 263 -33.10 1.67 10.52
CA PHE A 263 -32.67 3.06 10.58
C PHE A 263 -33.54 3.94 11.49
N GLU A 264 -34.75 3.50 11.83
CA GLU A 264 -35.70 4.22 12.68
C GLU A 264 -35.58 3.81 14.15
N THR A 265 -35.19 2.57 14.44
CA THR A 265 -35.20 2.00 15.80
C THR A 265 -33.86 2.03 16.51
N LYS A 266 -32.76 2.08 15.75
CA LYS A 266 -31.42 2.11 16.32
C LYS A 266 -30.98 3.53 16.69
N LYS A 267 -30.30 3.66 17.83
CA LYS A 267 -29.66 4.89 18.28
C LYS A 267 -28.26 4.95 17.71
N PHE A 268 -28.13 5.49 16.48
CA PHE A 268 -26.83 5.69 15.85
C PHE A 268 -26.08 6.80 16.56
N TRP A 269 -24.86 6.48 17.02
CA TRP A 269 -23.99 7.46 17.65
C TRP A 269 -23.02 8.08 16.63
N ARG A 270 -22.22 7.23 15.96
CA ARG A 270 -21.29 7.66 14.90
C ARG A 270 -21.32 6.69 13.74
N ILE A 271 -21.17 7.24 12.55
CA ILE A 271 -21.04 6.45 11.34
C ILE A 271 -19.78 6.91 10.62
N TYR A 272 -18.83 6.00 10.43
CA TYR A 272 -17.66 6.21 9.60
C TYR A 272 -17.96 5.62 8.23
N LEU A 273 -17.87 6.44 7.21
CA LEU A 273 -18.33 6.09 5.87
C LEU A 273 -17.29 6.52 4.83
N ALA A 274 -16.87 5.58 3.97
CA ALA A 274 -16.07 5.93 2.80
C ALA A 274 -16.91 6.78 1.83
N ASP A 275 -16.32 7.82 1.23
CA ASP A 275 -17.01 8.74 0.30
C ASP A 275 -17.76 8.01 -0.83
N SER A 276 -17.22 6.89 -1.28
CA SER A 276 -17.82 6.06 -2.32
C SER A 276 -19.00 5.21 -1.86
N TYR A 277 -19.29 5.13 -0.56
CA TYR A 277 -20.24 4.18 0.03
C TYR A 277 -19.85 2.71 -0.21
N ARG A 278 -18.55 2.38 -0.22
CA ARG A 278 -18.05 1.00 -0.37
C ARG A 278 -17.58 0.37 0.94
N ALA A 279 -17.47 1.18 2.00
CA ALA A 279 -17.14 0.72 3.35
C ALA A 279 -17.79 1.62 4.40
N ALA A 280 -18.29 1.02 5.48
CA ALA A 280 -18.85 1.73 6.62
C ALA A 280 -18.60 1.00 7.94
N ALA A 281 -18.39 1.77 9.01
CA ALA A 281 -18.44 1.31 10.39
C ALA A 281 -19.51 2.09 11.13
N ILE A 282 -20.49 1.39 11.69
CA ILE A 282 -21.66 1.97 12.36
C ILE A 282 -21.56 1.70 13.85
N LEU A 283 -21.47 2.76 14.63
CA LEU A 283 -21.48 2.71 16.09
C LEU A 283 -22.86 3.08 16.62
N THR A 284 -23.32 2.31 17.61
CA THR A 284 -24.55 2.60 18.38
C THR A 284 -24.20 2.86 19.83
N GLU A 285 -25.05 3.68 20.47
CA GLU A 285 -24.90 4.02 21.87
C GLU A 285 -25.61 2.98 22.73
N GLU A 286 -24.84 2.02 23.22
CA GLU A 286 -25.35 0.89 23.99
C GLU A 286 -24.81 0.89 25.45
N GLY A 287 -24.45 2.05 25.97
CA GLY A 287 -23.89 2.26 27.31
C GLY A 287 -22.54 2.97 27.28
N PRO A 288 -21.72 2.83 28.35
CA PRO A 288 -20.49 3.62 28.52
C PRO A 288 -19.40 3.29 27.48
N VAL A 289 -19.42 2.08 26.92
CA VAL A 289 -18.54 1.68 25.83
C VAL A 289 -19.36 1.60 24.54
N PRO A 290 -18.97 2.24 23.44
CA PRO A 290 -19.70 2.17 22.19
C PRO A 290 -19.68 0.77 21.58
N TYR A 291 -20.79 0.40 20.94
CA TYR A 291 -20.94 -0.87 20.25
C TYR A 291 -20.80 -0.70 18.75
N LEU A 292 -19.90 -1.46 18.12
CA LEU A 292 -19.79 -1.54 16.67
C LEU A 292 -20.87 -2.51 16.14
N ASP A 293 -21.98 -1.95 15.70
CA ASP A 293 -23.12 -2.71 15.18
C ASP A 293 -22.85 -3.31 13.80
N LYS A 294 -22.17 -2.55 12.92
CA LYS A 294 -21.80 -2.99 11.58
C LYS A 294 -20.41 -2.56 11.22
N TYR A 295 -19.67 -3.46 10.59
CA TYR A 295 -18.44 -3.18 9.89
C TYR A 295 -18.55 -3.79 8.48
N ALA A 296 -18.89 -2.98 7.52
CA ALA A 296 -19.22 -3.39 6.17
C ALA A 296 -18.12 -2.92 5.20
N VAL A 297 -17.64 -3.82 4.34
CA VAL A 297 -16.70 -3.54 3.25
C VAL A 297 -17.11 -4.38 2.06
N THR A 298 -17.39 -3.76 0.92
CA THR A 298 -17.75 -4.50 -0.29
C THR A 298 -16.58 -5.36 -0.79
N ARG A 299 -16.87 -6.39 -1.58
CA ARG A 299 -15.82 -7.28 -2.11
C ARG A 299 -14.79 -6.52 -2.97
N GLU A 300 -15.26 -5.58 -3.78
CA GLU A 300 -14.40 -4.74 -4.61
C GLU A 300 -13.45 -3.89 -3.76
N ALA A 301 -13.94 -3.37 -2.64
CA ALA A 301 -13.17 -2.52 -1.73
C ALA A 301 -12.16 -3.29 -0.85
N GLN A 302 -12.34 -4.59 -0.64
CA GLN A 302 -11.46 -5.40 0.22
C GLN A 302 -10.01 -5.43 -0.28
N GLY A 303 -9.79 -5.48 -1.60
CA GLY A 303 -8.44 -5.45 -2.21
C GLY A 303 -7.76 -4.08 -2.17
N GLU A 304 -8.53 -3.00 -2.04
CA GLU A 304 -8.05 -1.62 -2.12
C GLU A 304 -7.56 -1.06 -0.76
N GLY A 305 -7.77 -1.78 0.33
CA GLY A 305 -7.32 -1.39 1.69
C GLY A 305 -8.24 -0.41 2.42
N ILE A 306 -9.41 -0.09 1.85
CA ILE A 306 -10.38 0.85 2.43
C ILE A 306 -10.83 0.38 3.82
N GLY A 307 -11.06 -0.92 4.02
CA GLY A 307 -11.36 -1.48 5.34
C GLY A 307 -10.27 -1.18 6.38
N GLY A 308 -8.98 -1.30 5.99
CA GLY A 308 -7.88 -0.94 6.90
C GLY A 308 -7.90 0.53 7.31
N SER A 309 -8.10 1.45 6.37
CA SER A 309 -8.20 2.89 6.62
C SER A 309 -9.42 3.23 7.48
N LEU A 310 -10.57 2.63 7.19
CA LEU A 310 -11.80 2.75 7.98
C LEU A 310 -11.56 2.34 9.44
N TRP A 311 -10.88 1.20 9.66
CA TRP A 311 -10.56 0.74 11.01
C TRP A 311 -9.60 1.67 11.74
N GLN A 312 -8.55 2.14 11.07
CA GLN A 312 -7.59 3.09 11.66
C GLN A 312 -8.29 4.37 12.12
N ARG A 313 -9.17 4.92 11.29
CA ARG A 313 -9.97 6.10 11.66
C ARG A 313 -10.90 5.81 12.82
N LEU A 314 -11.61 4.68 12.79
CA LEU A 314 -12.48 4.23 13.86
C LEU A 314 -11.73 4.10 15.19
N ALA A 315 -10.60 3.40 15.21
CA ALA A 315 -9.81 3.14 16.41
C ALA A 315 -9.16 4.42 16.97
N ARG A 316 -8.71 5.33 16.12
CA ARG A 316 -8.16 6.63 16.54
C ARG A 316 -9.20 7.47 17.28
N ASP A 317 -10.43 7.49 16.79
CA ASP A 317 -11.49 8.32 17.35
C ASP A 317 -12.21 7.65 18.55
N ASN A 318 -12.03 6.35 18.77
CA ASN A 318 -12.70 5.59 19.84
C ASN A 318 -11.67 4.71 20.55
N PRO A 319 -11.16 5.12 21.72
CA PRO A 319 -10.12 4.40 22.47
C PRO A 319 -10.61 3.07 23.04
N SER A 320 -11.91 2.87 23.15
CA SER A 320 -12.52 1.61 23.58
C SER A 320 -13.71 1.26 22.70
N LEU A 321 -13.90 -0.03 22.44
CA LEU A 321 -14.96 -0.52 21.57
C LEU A 321 -15.25 -1.99 21.85
N PHE A 322 -16.50 -2.44 21.63
CA PHE A 322 -16.82 -3.86 21.59
C PHE A 322 -17.77 -4.17 20.45
N TRP A 323 -17.71 -5.41 19.95
CA TRP A 323 -18.56 -5.90 18.85
C TRP A 323 -18.74 -7.41 18.93
N ARG A 324 -19.67 -7.93 18.15
CA ARG A 324 -19.82 -9.37 17.97
C ARG A 324 -19.77 -9.76 16.51
N SER A 325 -19.35 -10.98 16.25
CA SER A 325 -19.34 -11.61 14.95
C SER A 325 -19.83 -13.04 15.05
N ARG A 326 -20.39 -13.60 13.97
CA ARG A 326 -20.68 -15.03 13.91
C ARG A 326 -19.38 -15.83 14.04
N VAL A 327 -19.43 -16.99 14.72
CA VAL A 327 -18.24 -17.84 14.91
C VAL A 327 -17.64 -18.33 13.59
N ASP A 328 -18.47 -18.50 12.56
CA ASP A 328 -18.10 -18.92 11.20
C ASP A 328 -17.76 -17.77 10.26
N ASN A 329 -17.73 -16.53 10.74
CA ASN A 329 -17.41 -15.38 9.90
C ASN A 329 -15.94 -15.41 9.43
N PRO A 330 -15.66 -15.42 8.12
CA PRO A 330 -14.30 -15.47 7.57
C PRO A 330 -13.45 -14.24 7.96
N VAL A 331 -14.06 -13.16 8.46
CA VAL A 331 -13.36 -11.96 8.93
C VAL A 331 -12.80 -12.11 10.37
N ASN A 332 -13.21 -13.15 11.12
CA ASN A 332 -12.78 -13.32 12.52
C ASN A 332 -11.26 -13.35 12.72
N PRO A 333 -10.42 -13.99 11.88
CA PRO A 333 -8.97 -13.90 12.01
C PRO A 333 -8.43 -12.46 11.99
N TRP A 334 -9.08 -11.58 11.22
CA TRP A 334 -8.75 -10.17 11.16
C TRP A 334 -9.19 -9.43 12.43
N TYR A 335 -10.34 -9.78 13.04
CA TYR A 335 -10.79 -9.24 14.32
C TYR A 335 -9.90 -9.66 15.49
N PHE A 336 -9.47 -10.93 15.55
CA PHE A 336 -8.55 -11.41 16.59
C PHE A 336 -7.22 -10.64 16.65
N GLN A 337 -6.76 -10.11 15.52
CA GLN A 337 -5.52 -9.31 15.48
C GLN A 337 -5.71 -7.88 16.01
N ARG A 338 -6.94 -7.42 16.17
CA ARG A 338 -7.30 -6.03 16.53
C ARG A 338 -7.96 -5.90 17.89
N ALA A 339 -8.43 -6.99 18.42
CA ALA A 339 -9.03 -7.06 19.72
C ALA A 339 -7.99 -7.32 20.82
N ASP A 340 -8.18 -6.74 22.00
CA ASP A 340 -7.40 -7.07 23.19
C ASP A 340 -7.90 -8.39 23.81
N GLY A 341 -9.17 -8.73 23.57
CA GLY A 341 -9.76 -9.96 24.04
C GLY A 341 -11.02 -10.37 23.27
N SER A 342 -11.42 -11.62 23.48
CA SER A 342 -12.62 -12.19 22.87
C SER A 342 -13.27 -13.24 23.77
N PHE A 343 -14.57 -13.45 23.57
CA PHE A 343 -15.34 -14.47 24.26
C PHE A 343 -16.36 -15.09 23.31
N SER A 344 -16.34 -16.42 23.18
CA SER A 344 -17.27 -17.14 22.30
C SER A 344 -18.35 -17.87 23.11
N LYS A 345 -19.61 -17.70 22.67
CA LYS A 345 -20.77 -18.40 23.24
C LYS A 345 -21.84 -18.64 22.18
N GLY A 346 -22.23 -19.89 21.99
CA GLY A 346 -23.17 -20.27 20.94
C GLY A 346 -22.65 -19.87 19.56
N ASP A 347 -23.48 -19.21 18.78
CA ASP A 347 -23.16 -18.77 17.42
C ASP A 347 -22.33 -17.48 17.33
N TRP A 348 -21.93 -16.91 18.46
CA TRP A 348 -21.32 -15.60 18.50
C TRP A 348 -19.96 -15.59 19.18
N THR A 349 -19.03 -14.82 18.60
CA THR A 349 -17.79 -14.38 19.22
C THR A 349 -17.91 -12.89 19.48
N VAL A 350 -17.75 -12.47 20.72
CA VAL A 350 -17.68 -11.07 21.15
C VAL A 350 -16.23 -10.67 21.24
N PHE A 351 -15.90 -9.51 20.73
CA PHE A 351 -14.57 -8.92 20.74
C PHE A 351 -14.60 -7.56 21.42
N TRP A 352 -13.49 -7.14 21.98
CA TRP A 352 -13.32 -5.79 22.54
C TRP A 352 -11.86 -5.33 22.45
N TYR A 353 -11.64 -4.03 22.47
CA TYR A 353 -10.36 -3.41 22.75
C TYR A 353 -10.53 -2.16 23.63
N GLY A 354 -9.46 -1.78 24.38
CA GLY A 354 -9.46 -0.62 25.26
C GLY A 354 -10.50 -0.67 26.38
N VAL A 355 -10.99 -1.85 26.72
CA VAL A 355 -11.95 -2.06 27.83
C VAL A 355 -11.18 -2.69 28.98
N GLU A 356 -11.09 -1.97 30.09
CA GLU A 356 -10.37 -2.38 31.29
C GLU A 356 -11.33 -2.83 32.39
N GLY A 357 -10.91 -3.82 33.18
CA GLY A 357 -11.66 -4.35 34.31
C GLY A 357 -12.71 -5.40 33.93
N PHE A 358 -12.77 -6.45 34.78
CA PHE A 358 -13.61 -7.62 34.53
C PHE A 358 -15.09 -7.27 34.40
N ASP A 359 -15.61 -6.42 35.32
CA ASP A 359 -17.04 -6.06 35.34
C ASP A 359 -17.47 -5.34 34.06
N GLN A 360 -16.61 -4.47 33.53
CA GLN A 360 -16.90 -3.73 32.29
C GLN A 360 -16.85 -4.66 31.07
N ILE A 361 -15.87 -5.55 31.01
CA ILE A 361 -15.77 -6.58 29.95
C ILE A 361 -17.00 -7.49 30.01
N GLN A 362 -17.38 -7.98 31.19
CA GLN A 362 -18.58 -8.82 31.38
C GLN A 362 -19.85 -8.09 30.89
N ALA A 363 -20.02 -6.84 31.26
CA ALA A 363 -21.16 -6.04 30.82
C ALA A 363 -21.21 -5.86 29.29
N CYS A 364 -20.07 -5.64 28.64
CA CYS A 364 -19.97 -5.58 27.18
C CYS A 364 -20.34 -6.92 26.53
N VAL A 365 -19.83 -8.03 27.07
CA VAL A 365 -20.12 -9.38 26.55
C VAL A 365 -21.60 -9.72 26.67
N GLU A 366 -22.19 -9.53 27.86
CA GLU A 366 -23.61 -9.80 28.10
C GLU A 366 -24.51 -8.96 27.19
N ARG A 367 -24.18 -7.68 27.02
CA ARG A 367 -24.88 -6.77 26.13
C ARG A 367 -24.77 -7.20 24.67
N ALA A 368 -23.60 -7.52 24.19
CA ALA A 368 -23.38 -7.97 22.81
C ALA A 368 -24.19 -9.25 22.52
N LEU A 369 -24.21 -10.21 23.46
CA LEU A 369 -24.97 -11.46 23.31
C LEU A 369 -26.48 -11.24 23.32
N ALA A 370 -26.97 -10.24 24.05
CA ALA A 370 -28.41 -9.89 24.15
C ALA A 370 -28.91 -9.08 22.93
N MET A 371 -28.02 -8.55 22.07
CA MET A 371 -28.42 -7.75 20.91
C MET A 371 -29.29 -8.57 19.95
N PRO A 372 -30.41 -8.01 19.43
CA PRO A 372 -31.22 -8.67 18.41
C PRO A 372 -30.47 -8.81 17.10
N ALA A 373 -30.98 -9.67 16.22
CA ALA A 373 -30.51 -9.71 14.83
C ALA A 373 -30.96 -8.43 14.10
N THR A 374 -30.06 -7.85 13.31
CA THR A 374 -30.28 -6.58 12.60
C THR A 374 -30.18 -6.73 11.07
N LEU A 375 -29.88 -7.95 10.60
CA LEU A 375 -29.94 -8.34 9.19
C LEU A 375 -31.08 -9.35 8.98
N ALA A 376 -31.76 -9.29 7.87
CA ALA A 376 -32.81 -10.22 7.50
C ALA A 376 -32.31 -11.68 7.55
N ALA A 377 -33.16 -12.61 7.90
CA ALA A 377 -32.86 -14.04 7.83
C ALA A 377 -32.47 -14.41 6.38
N HIS A 378 -31.61 -15.41 6.20
CA HIS A 378 -31.42 -15.98 4.86
C HIS A 378 -32.79 -16.48 4.37
N SER A 379 -33.26 -15.98 3.23
CA SER A 379 -34.29 -16.70 2.50
C SER A 379 -33.65 -18.04 2.08
N LEU A 380 -34.06 -19.12 2.73
CA LEU A 380 -33.81 -20.48 2.25
C LEU A 380 -34.59 -20.62 0.94
N GLY A 381 -34.00 -20.34 -0.18
CA GLY A 381 -34.59 -20.43 -1.49
C GLY A 381 -33.64 -19.92 -2.54
N GLU A 382 -32.92 -20.84 -3.08
CA GLU A 382 -32.47 -21.05 -4.46
C GLU A 382 -31.13 -21.75 -4.46
N THR A 383 -31.22 -23.08 -4.22
CA THR A 383 -30.34 -24.04 -4.85
C THR A 383 -30.73 -24.09 -6.32
N GLU A 384 -29.92 -23.54 -7.22
CA GLU A 384 -29.67 -24.05 -8.55
C GLU A 384 -28.22 -23.86 -8.95
#